data_1733cecf2b6cf5858a29fcb80bb1fc5f
#
_entry.id   1733cecf2b6cf5858a29fcb80bb1fc5f
#
_cell.length_a   1.000
_cell.length_b   1.000
_cell.length_c   1.000
_cell.angle_alpha   90.00
_cell.angle_beta   90.00
_cell.angle_gamma   90.00
#
_symmetry.space_group_name_H-M   'P 1'
#
loop_
_entity.id
_entity.type
_entity.pdbx_description
1 polymer ?
#
loop_
_entity_poly.entity_id
_entity_poly.type
_entity_poly.pdbx_seq_one_letter_code
_entity_poly.pdbx_strand_id
1 'polypeptide(L)'
;MAELTNVTTLVNGDVFDPQVVSDMINAKVAKKAVMSGYIKVDNTLSGVPGSTVTVPRWGYIGEAVDLEEGQPIDTTKMAFTTAQYGIKKIGKGVMLTDEAQLSGYGNPMGTATNQIAMSISEKLDNDRVAVLYESKNEVDASAAAIKYSAIVDGVDMFGEEEDSRKVILIHSKQKTQLRKDSEFLSADKFGPGVMASGAIGRVAGCDVVVSNKVKLVDGVYYNPIIKLNNDAETEDDLPAITYFLKRGNLVEHERETGVGDKIVCTAFGMPALTNEAKVVILKTKA
;
A
#
# COMPACT_ATOMS: atom_id res chain seq x y z
N MET A 1 10.57 50.89 -28.05
CA MET A 1 10.32 49.50 -27.62
C MET A 1 8.82 49.35 -27.48
N ALA A 2 8.17 48.54 -28.31
CA ALA A 2 6.73 48.30 -28.20
C ALA A 2 6.52 47.43 -26.97
N GLU A 3 5.76 47.90 -25.98
CA GLU A 3 5.31 47.10 -24.88
C GLU A 3 4.43 45.99 -25.44
N LEU A 4 4.84 44.75 -25.24
CA LEU A 4 4.02 43.56 -25.53
C LEU A 4 2.95 43.44 -24.45
N THR A 5 1.84 44.18 -24.65
CA THR A 5 0.69 44.23 -23.71
C THR A 5 -0.19 42.99 -23.74
N ASN A 6 0.10 42.01 -24.63
CA ASN A 6 -0.66 40.77 -24.77
C ASN A 6 0.20 39.50 -24.47
N VAL A 7 1.15 39.58 -23.58
CA VAL A 7 1.93 38.42 -23.13
C VAL A 7 1.42 38.02 -21.75
N THR A 8 0.85 36.83 -21.65
CA THR A 8 0.48 36.19 -20.39
C THR A 8 1.74 35.91 -19.60
N THR A 9 1.89 36.50 -18.43
CA THR A 9 3.10 36.35 -17.59
C THR A 9 2.80 35.51 -16.36
N LEU A 10 3.81 34.81 -15.85
CA LEU A 10 3.75 34.00 -14.60
C LEU A 10 3.27 34.83 -13.39
N VAL A 11 3.45 36.15 -13.42
CA VAL A 11 3.09 37.04 -12.31
C VAL A 11 1.59 37.22 -12.13
N ASN A 12 0.78 36.98 -13.17
CA ASN A 12 -0.67 37.22 -13.14
C ASN A 12 -1.51 35.98 -12.82
N GLY A 13 -0.92 34.84 -12.47
CA GLY A 13 -1.67 33.63 -12.14
C GLY A 13 -2.35 32.93 -13.31
N ASP A 14 -2.11 33.40 -14.54
CA ASP A 14 -2.74 32.89 -15.78
C ASP A 14 -1.97 31.69 -16.37
N VAL A 15 -0.80 31.36 -15.82
CA VAL A 15 0.05 30.29 -16.34
C VAL A 15 -0.03 29.07 -15.42
N PHE A 16 -0.41 27.97 -16.02
CA PHE A 16 -0.37 26.65 -15.40
C PHE A 16 1.10 26.21 -15.21
N ASP A 17 1.56 26.12 -13.96
CA ASP A 17 2.88 25.60 -13.63
C ASP A 17 2.82 24.10 -13.36
N PRO A 18 3.41 23.25 -14.22
CA PRO A 18 3.39 21.79 -14.04
C PRO A 18 4.05 21.33 -12.73
N GLN A 19 5.02 22.09 -12.19
CA GLN A 19 5.69 21.75 -10.93
C GLN A 19 4.73 21.93 -9.75
N VAL A 20 4.00 23.02 -9.68
CA VAL A 20 2.99 23.26 -8.62
C VAL A 20 1.90 22.20 -8.65
N VAL A 21 1.43 21.81 -9.84
CA VAL A 21 0.44 20.75 -9.97
C VAL A 21 1.00 19.39 -9.60
N SER A 22 2.26 19.12 -9.94
CA SER A 22 2.96 17.91 -9.52
C SER A 22 3.00 17.79 -7.98
N ASP A 23 3.38 18.86 -7.29
CA ASP A 23 3.44 18.91 -5.83
C ASP A 23 2.05 18.74 -5.20
N MET A 24 1.03 19.37 -5.77
CA MET A 24 -0.35 19.20 -5.33
C MET A 24 -0.84 17.76 -5.51
N ILE A 25 -0.53 17.10 -6.63
CA ILE A 25 -0.88 15.70 -6.88
C ILE A 25 -0.14 14.80 -5.87
N ASN A 26 1.16 14.98 -5.69
CA ASN A 26 1.97 14.20 -4.75
C ASN A 26 1.41 14.29 -3.32
N ALA A 27 1.08 15.48 -2.84
CA ALA A 27 0.51 15.69 -1.52
C ALA A 27 -0.87 15.02 -1.36
N LYS A 28 -1.69 15.00 -2.41
CA LYS A 28 -3.02 14.36 -2.41
C LYS A 28 -2.93 12.84 -2.51
N VAL A 29 -2.01 12.32 -3.31
CA VAL A 29 -1.73 10.87 -3.42
C VAL A 29 -1.31 10.32 -2.07
N ALA A 30 -0.36 10.94 -1.39
CA ALA A 30 0.12 10.51 -0.09
C ALA A 30 -1.00 10.45 0.98
N LYS A 31 -1.92 11.41 0.97
CA LYS A 31 -3.06 11.45 1.91
C LYS A 31 -4.14 10.40 1.63
N LYS A 32 -4.29 9.95 0.39
CA LYS A 32 -5.37 9.02 -0.03
C LYS A 32 -4.93 7.58 -0.09
N ALA A 33 -3.63 7.32 -0.20
CA ALA A 33 -3.08 5.98 -0.23
C ALA A 33 -3.06 5.38 1.18
N VAL A 34 -3.94 4.43 1.42
CA VAL A 34 -4.12 3.77 2.73
C VAL A 34 -2.89 2.94 3.11
N MET A 35 -2.28 2.27 2.12
CA MET A 35 -1.15 1.37 2.34
C MET A 35 0.21 2.09 2.43
N SER A 36 0.28 3.39 2.12
CA SER A 36 1.57 4.11 2.02
C SER A 36 2.34 4.16 3.35
N GLY A 37 1.65 4.13 4.50
CA GLY A 37 2.28 4.14 5.82
C GLY A 37 2.83 2.80 6.30
N TYR A 38 2.55 1.71 5.58
CA TYR A 38 2.88 0.33 5.99
C TYR A 38 3.88 -0.36 5.06
N ILE A 39 4.47 0.40 4.14
CA ILE A 39 5.35 -0.10 3.09
C ILE A 39 6.65 0.69 3.09
N LYS A 40 7.78 0.00 2.99
CA LYS A 40 9.07 0.65 2.78
C LYS A 40 9.21 1.07 1.32
N VAL A 41 9.61 2.30 1.09
CA VAL A 41 9.92 2.81 -0.25
C VAL A 41 11.43 2.73 -0.47
N ASP A 42 11.83 2.05 -1.53
CA ASP A 42 13.21 1.92 -1.96
C ASP A 42 13.45 2.75 -3.24
N ASN A 43 14.37 3.71 -3.14
CA ASN A 43 14.71 4.63 -4.22
C ASN A 43 16.04 4.26 -4.93
N THR A 44 16.64 3.12 -4.62
CA THR A 44 17.95 2.71 -5.19
C THR A 44 17.91 2.59 -6.71
N LEU A 45 16.77 2.34 -7.30
CA LEU A 45 16.56 2.25 -8.75
C LEU A 45 16.32 3.58 -9.44
N SER A 46 16.27 4.68 -8.69
CA SER A 46 16.07 6.00 -9.28
C SER A 46 17.29 6.42 -10.08
N GLY A 47 17.10 6.67 -11.39
CA GLY A 47 18.19 7.04 -12.28
C GLY A 47 19.12 5.91 -12.76
N VAL A 48 18.92 4.68 -12.32
CA VAL A 48 19.72 3.51 -12.75
C VAL A 48 19.04 2.80 -13.93
N PRO A 49 19.76 2.39 -14.98
CA PRO A 49 19.18 1.58 -16.04
C PRO A 49 18.75 0.20 -15.53
N GLY A 50 17.65 -0.33 -16.07
CA GLY A 50 17.05 -1.61 -15.69
C GLY A 50 15.54 -1.52 -15.55
N SER A 51 14.84 -2.61 -15.85
CA SER A 51 13.37 -2.70 -15.79
C SER A 51 12.86 -3.79 -14.87
N THR A 52 13.76 -4.62 -14.31
CA THR A 52 13.43 -5.74 -13.44
C THR A 52 14.21 -5.68 -12.14
N VAL A 53 13.56 -6.06 -11.06
CA VAL A 53 14.18 -6.23 -9.73
C VAL A 53 14.08 -7.72 -9.38
N THR A 54 15.19 -8.29 -8.98
CA THR A 54 15.23 -9.65 -8.47
C THR A 54 15.37 -9.60 -6.95
N VAL A 55 14.36 -10.08 -6.25
CA VAL A 55 14.36 -10.15 -4.78
C VAL A 55 14.71 -11.56 -4.37
N PRO A 56 15.87 -11.79 -3.70
CA PRO A 56 16.20 -13.09 -3.13
C PRO A 56 15.39 -13.32 -1.85
N ARG A 57 14.87 -14.53 -1.69
CA ARG A 57 14.20 -15.00 -0.48
C ARG A 57 15.03 -16.16 0.08
N TRP A 58 15.60 -15.97 1.25
CA TRP A 58 16.43 -16.96 1.91
C TRP A 58 15.58 -17.91 2.75
N GLY A 59 15.86 -19.20 2.63
CA GLY A 59 15.26 -20.22 3.48
C GLY A 59 16.04 -20.37 4.79
N TYR A 60 15.34 -20.73 5.87
CA TYR A 60 15.95 -21.07 7.14
C TYR A 60 16.79 -22.35 6.99
N ILE A 61 17.99 -22.35 7.56
CA ILE A 61 18.95 -23.48 7.45
C ILE A 61 18.70 -24.61 8.44
N GLY A 62 17.78 -24.43 9.39
CA GLY A 62 17.47 -25.39 10.44
C GLY A 62 18.10 -25.03 11.79
N GLU A 63 17.72 -25.77 12.80
CA GLU A 63 18.23 -25.63 14.17
C GLU A 63 19.69 -26.09 14.26
N ALA A 64 20.47 -25.47 15.17
CA ALA A 64 21.81 -25.90 15.48
C ALA A 64 21.78 -27.25 16.20
N VAL A 65 22.78 -28.09 15.95
CA VAL A 65 22.91 -29.43 16.56
C VAL A 65 24.00 -29.42 17.64
N ASP A 66 23.74 -30.11 18.74
CA ASP A 66 24.75 -30.31 19.76
C ASP A 66 25.88 -31.17 19.21
N LEU A 67 27.12 -30.74 19.47
CA LEU A 67 28.33 -31.41 18.97
C LEU A 67 29.10 -32.03 20.13
N GLU A 68 29.57 -33.26 19.95
CA GLU A 68 30.51 -33.88 20.88
C GLU A 68 31.95 -33.43 20.61
N GLU A 69 32.81 -33.55 21.59
CA GLU A 69 34.22 -33.16 21.48
C GLU A 69 34.91 -33.93 20.34
N GLY A 70 35.46 -33.17 19.36
CA GLY A 70 36.16 -33.74 18.20
C GLY A 70 35.26 -34.03 17.00
N GLN A 71 33.95 -33.78 17.04
CA GLN A 71 33.08 -33.89 15.87
C GLN A 71 33.20 -32.68 14.94
N PRO A 72 33.35 -32.91 13.62
CA PRO A 72 33.30 -31.80 12.65
C PRO A 72 31.88 -31.28 12.53
N ILE A 73 31.76 -29.97 12.38
CA ILE A 73 30.47 -29.28 12.11
C ILE A 73 30.01 -29.66 10.70
N ASP A 74 28.80 -30.21 10.59
CA ASP A 74 28.19 -30.45 9.30
C ASP A 74 27.69 -29.12 8.70
N THR A 75 27.94 -28.93 7.40
CA THR A 75 27.61 -27.68 6.71
C THR A 75 26.37 -27.84 5.87
N THR A 76 25.32 -27.08 6.18
CA THR A 76 24.08 -27.05 5.43
C THR A 76 24.14 -25.97 4.34
N LYS A 77 23.77 -26.33 3.12
CA LYS A 77 23.69 -25.38 2.00
C LYS A 77 22.51 -24.45 2.21
N MET A 78 22.74 -23.14 2.18
CA MET A 78 21.67 -22.16 2.17
C MET A 78 20.84 -22.29 0.90
N ALA A 79 19.53 -22.50 1.05
CA ALA A 79 18.57 -22.48 -0.05
C ALA A 79 18.02 -21.07 -0.22
N PHE A 80 17.93 -20.60 -1.45
CA PHE A 80 17.27 -19.35 -1.75
C PHE A 80 16.37 -19.51 -2.99
N THR A 81 15.28 -18.77 -2.98
CA THR A 81 14.39 -18.61 -4.13
C THR A 81 14.44 -17.16 -4.58
N THR A 82 14.30 -16.93 -5.88
CA THR A 82 14.28 -15.57 -6.42
C THR A 82 12.91 -15.27 -7.01
N ALA A 83 12.36 -14.11 -6.66
CA ALA A 83 11.18 -13.55 -7.31
C ALA A 83 11.61 -12.36 -8.17
N GLN A 84 11.14 -12.32 -9.41
CA GLN A 84 11.43 -11.22 -10.33
C GLN A 84 10.21 -10.33 -10.49
N TYR A 85 10.40 -9.04 -10.26
CA TYR A 85 9.36 -8.03 -10.40
C TYR A 85 9.74 -7.03 -11.49
N GLY A 86 8.87 -6.88 -12.50
CA GLY A 86 9.05 -5.90 -13.57
C GLY A 86 8.50 -4.52 -13.16
N ILE A 87 9.31 -3.47 -13.34
CA ILE A 87 8.88 -2.10 -13.10
C ILE A 87 7.78 -1.73 -14.09
N LYS A 88 6.65 -1.21 -13.59
CA LYS A 88 5.50 -0.81 -14.38
C LYS A 88 5.40 0.72 -14.47
N LYS A 89 4.95 1.19 -15.64
CA LYS A 89 4.50 2.57 -15.83
C LYS A 89 3.03 2.66 -15.42
N ILE A 90 2.73 3.56 -14.53
CA ILE A 90 1.37 3.91 -14.13
C ILE A 90 1.12 5.33 -14.64
N GLY A 91 -0.03 5.60 -15.23
CA GLY A 91 -0.36 6.95 -15.67
C GLY A 91 -1.85 7.16 -15.87
N LYS A 92 -2.27 8.40 -15.71
CA LYS A 92 -3.62 8.88 -16.00
C LYS A 92 -3.53 10.29 -16.54
N GLY A 93 -4.35 10.58 -17.55
CA GLY A 93 -4.47 11.91 -18.11
C GLY A 93 -5.92 12.35 -18.25
N VAL A 94 -6.12 13.65 -18.29
CA VAL A 94 -7.40 14.32 -18.56
C VAL A 94 -7.16 15.37 -19.60
N MET A 95 -8.08 15.51 -20.54
CA MET A 95 -8.12 16.58 -21.53
C MET A 95 -9.28 17.51 -21.20
N LEU A 96 -9.00 18.79 -21.12
CA LEU A 96 -10.00 19.85 -20.88
C LEU A 96 -10.06 20.73 -22.11
N THR A 97 -11.21 20.77 -22.77
CA THR A 97 -11.41 21.63 -23.91
C THR A 97 -11.56 23.10 -23.50
N ASP A 98 -11.25 24.02 -24.39
CA ASP A 98 -11.37 25.45 -24.13
C ASP A 98 -12.80 25.85 -23.76
N GLU A 99 -13.80 25.23 -24.40
CA GLU A 99 -15.21 25.46 -24.10
C GLU A 99 -15.57 25.00 -22.69
N ALA A 100 -15.03 23.85 -22.27
CA ALA A 100 -15.26 23.32 -20.92
C ALA A 100 -14.61 24.19 -19.84
N GLN A 101 -13.48 24.83 -20.13
CA GLN A 101 -12.82 25.75 -19.20
C GLN A 101 -13.55 27.09 -19.12
N LEU A 102 -14.04 27.63 -20.24
CA LEU A 102 -14.70 28.93 -20.32
C LEU A 102 -16.14 28.89 -19.80
N SER A 103 -16.88 27.81 -20.11
CA SER A 103 -18.29 27.66 -19.75
C SER A 103 -18.54 26.79 -18.53
N GLY A 104 -17.50 26.07 -18.02
CA GLY A 104 -17.62 25.18 -16.89
C GLY A 104 -17.85 25.92 -15.57
N TYR A 105 -18.87 25.48 -14.81
CA TYR A 105 -19.12 26.00 -13.48
C TYR A 105 -18.07 25.46 -12.48
N GLY A 106 -17.46 26.35 -11.72
CA GLY A 106 -16.48 26.01 -10.70
C GLY A 106 -15.03 26.06 -11.20
N ASN A 107 -14.19 25.12 -10.73
CA ASN A 107 -12.78 25.01 -11.12
C ASN A 107 -12.51 23.65 -11.81
N PRO A 108 -12.69 23.54 -13.14
CA PRO A 108 -12.48 22.30 -13.87
C PRO A 108 -11.03 21.75 -13.73
N MET A 109 -10.04 22.64 -13.75
CA MET A 109 -8.61 22.28 -13.62
C MET A 109 -8.30 21.65 -12.24
N GLY A 110 -8.81 22.27 -11.18
CA GLY A 110 -8.65 21.74 -9.81
C GLY A 110 -9.34 20.39 -9.64
N THR A 111 -10.49 20.21 -10.27
CA THR A 111 -11.22 18.92 -10.29
C THR A 111 -10.46 17.86 -11.05
N ALA A 112 -9.90 18.17 -12.23
CA ALA A 112 -9.07 17.26 -13.01
C ALA A 112 -7.85 16.79 -12.23
N THR A 113 -7.14 17.72 -11.58
CA THR A 113 -5.98 17.41 -10.70
C THR A 113 -6.38 16.47 -9.56
N ASN A 114 -7.53 16.69 -8.91
CA ASN A 114 -8.04 15.80 -7.87
C ASN A 114 -8.36 14.40 -8.40
N GLN A 115 -8.99 14.30 -9.56
CA GLN A 115 -9.36 13.02 -10.18
C GLN A 115 -8.12 12.21 -10.57
N ILE A 116 -7.10 12.86 -11.12
CA ILE A 116 -5.81 12.22 -11.44
C ILE A 116 -5.15 11.67 -10.18
N ALA A 117 -5.05 12.49 -9.13
CA ALA A 117 -4.46 12.08 -7.85
C ALA A 117 -5.21 10.89 -7.22
N MET A 118 -6.54 10.90 -7.26
CA MET A 118 -7.36 9.79 -6.78
C MET A 118 -7.11 8.51 -7.57
N SER A 119 -7.09 8.60 -8.89
CA SER A 119 -6.90 7.45 -9.79
C SER A 119 -5.52 6.80 -9.59
N ILE A 120 -4.46 7.61 -9.44
CA ILE A 120 -3.11 7.09 -9.18
C ILE A 120 -3.02 6.46 -7.81
N SER A 121 -3.55 7.10 -6.75
CA SER A 121 -3.58 6.53 -5.39
C SER A 121 -4.29 5.19 -5.36
N GLU A 122 -5.43 5.11 -6.04
CA GLU A 122 -6.22 3.88 -6.10
C GLU A 122 -5.45 2.75 -6.79
N LYS A 123 -4.76 3.05 -7.89
CA LYS A 123 -3.95 2.07 -8.61
C LYS A 123 -2.76 1.60 -7.78
N LEU A 124 -2.05 2.52 -7.14
CA LEU A 124 -0.92 2.20 -6.26
C LEU A 124 -1.33 1.28 -5.11
N ASP A 125 -2.44 1.59 -4.44
CA ASP A 125 -2.93 0.77 -3.35
C ASP A 125 -3.43 -0.61 -3.84
N ASN A 126 -4.09 -0.66 -5.00
CA ASN A 126 -4.54 -1.94 -5.58
C ASN A 126 -3.34 -2.86 -5.87
N ASP A 127 -2.27 -2.30 -6.45
CA ASP A 127 -1.06 -3.08 -6.75
C ASP A 127 -0.36 -3.55 -5.47
N ARG A 128 -0.32 -2.71 -4.42
CA ARG A 128 0.25 -3.06 -3.11
C ARG A 128 -0.52 -4.17 -2.40
N VAL A 129 -1.85 -4.08 -2.42
CA VAL A 129 -2.71 -5.12 -1.84
C VAL A 129 -2.64 -6.41 -2.67
N ALA A 130 -2.51 -6.31 -4.00
CA ALA A 130 -2.40 -7.48 -4.87
C ALA A 130 -1.16 -8.33 -4.57
N VAL A 131 -0.04 -7.69 -4.28
CA VAL A 131 1.23 -8.37 -3.96
C VAL A 131 1.15 -9.12 -2.62
N LEU A 132 0.32 -8.67 -1.65
CA LEU A 132 0.12 -9.40 -0.40
C LEU A 132 -0.46 -10.80 -0.62
N TYR A 133 -1.31 -10.96 -1.64
CA TYR A 133 -1.92 -12.26 -1.96
C TYR A 133 -0.96 -13.25 -2.65
N GLU A 134 0.30 -12.89 -2.84
CA GLU A 134 1.35 -13.83 -3.26
C GLU A 134 1.89 -14.66 -2.08
N SER A 135 1.58 -14.27 -0.83
CA SER A 135 1.95 -15.03 0.36
C SER A 135 1.23 -16.38 0.39
N LYS A 136 1.96 -17.42 0.78
CA LYS A 136 1.43 -18.79 0.96
C LYS A 136 0.97 -19.06 2.39
N ASN A 137 1.26 -18.16 3.32
CA ASN A 137 0.84 -18.29 4.71
C ASN A 137 -0.65 -17.95 4.81
N GLU A 138 -1.50 -18.94 4.98
CA GLU A 138 -2.94 -18.77 5.01
C GLU A 138 -3.54 -19.42 6.26
N VAL A 139 -4.51 -18.74 6.86
CA VAL A 139 -5.36 -19.27 7.93
C VAL A 139 -6.79 -19.34 7.41
N ASP A 140 -7.37 -20.52 7.42
CA ASP A 140 -8.72 -20.73 6.91
C ASP A 140 -9.77 -20.68 8.04
N ALA A 141 -10.45 -19.56 8.15
CA ALA A 141 -11.63 -19.34 8.96
C ALA A 141 -12.88 -19.07 8.10
N SER A 142 -12.90 -19.55 6.86
CA SER A 142 -13.98 -19.31 5.88
C SER A 142 -15.34 -19.87 6.27
N ALA A 143 -15.41 -20.75 7.27
CA ALA A 143 -16.65 -21.29 7.80
C ALA A 143 -17.51 -20.23 8.53
N ALA A 144 -16.90 -19.19 9.09
CA ALA A 144 -17.57 -18.17 9.88
C ALA A 144 -17.22 -16.75 9.41
N ALA A 145 -18.09 -15.77 9.77
CA ALA A 145 -17.79 -14.36 9.63
C ALA A 145 -16.59 -13.99 10.51
N ILE A 146 -15.93 -12.89 10.20
CA ILE A 146 -14.79 -12.40 10.97
C ILE A 146 -15.16 -12.18 12.44
N LYS A 147 -14.40 -12.80 13.35
CA LYS A 147 -14.51 -12.68 14.81
C LYS A 147 -13.17 -12.37 15.42
N TYR A 148 -13.20 -11.96 16.69
CA TYR A 148 -11.98 -11.74 17.48
C TYR A 148 -11.07 -12.98 17.49
N SER A 149 -11.63 -14.17 17.76
CA SER A 149 -10.88 -15.43 17.79
C SER A 149 -10.15 -15.72 16.49
N ALA A 150 -10.78 -15.50 15.33
CA ALA A 150 -10.14 -15.72 14.04
C ALA A 150 -8.94 -14.78 13.80
N ILE A 151 -8.98 -13.56 14.33
CA ILE A 151 -7.85 -12.62 14.24
C ILE A 151 -6.70 -13.11 15.14
N VAL A 152 -7.01 -13.63 16.33
CA VAL A 152 -6.01 -14.24 17.23
C VAL A 152 -5.33 -15.41 16.53
N ASP A 153 -6.08 -16.35 15.95
CA ASP A 153 -5.51 -17.48 15.20
C ASP A 153 -4.59 -17.03 14.06
N GLY A 154 -4.94 -15.90 13.40
CA GLY A 154 -4.09 -15.31 12.37
C GLY A 154 -2.81 -14.67 12.90
N VAL A 155 -2.85 -14.12 14.11
CA VAL A 155 -1.68 -13.53 14.79
C VAL A 155 -0.75 -14.61 15.31
N ASP A 156 -1.29 -15.71 15.82
CA ASP A 156 -0.51 -16.82 16.36
C ASP A 156 0.43 -17.46 15.33
N MET A 157 0.10 -17.32 14.04
CA MET A 157 0.98 -17.78 12.94
C MET A 157 2.33 -17.07 12.89
N PHE A 158 2.49 -15.90 13.53
CA PHE A 158 3.79 -15.20 13.62
C PHE A 158 4.70 -15.74 14.74
N GLY A 159 4.24 -16.72 15.52
CA GLY A 159 5.01 -17.33 16.59
C GLY A 159 5.16 -16.44 17.83
N GLU A 160 6.30 -16.58 18.54
CA GLU A 160 6.53 -16.00 19.87
C GLU A 160 6.77 -14.48 19.89
N GLU A 161 6.67 -13.79 18.75
CA GLU A 161 6.93 -12.35 18.65
C GLU A 161 5.71 -11.51 19.05
N GLU A 162 5.48 -11.35 20.36
CA GLU A 162 4.34 -10.61 20.89
C GLU A 162 4.42 -9.09 20.67
N ASP A 163 5.61 -8.48 20.71
CA ASP A 163 5.79 -7.03 20.74
C ASP A 163 5.80 -6.36 19.35
N SER A 164 5.72 -7.11 18.26
CA SER A 164 5.72 -6.54 16.95
C SER A 164 4.38 -5.89 16.60
N ARG A 165 4.45 -4.67 16.06
CA ARG A 165 3.27 -3.98 15.54
C ARG A 165 2.73 -4.71 14.30
N LYS A 166 1.46 -5.07 14.34
CA LYS A 166 0.78 -5.78 13.25
C LYS A 166 -0.37 -4.94 12.71
N VAL A 167 -0.67 -5.09 11.43
CA VAL A 167 -1.78 -4.39 10.76
C VAL A 167 -2.62 -5.41 10.01
N ILE A 168 -3.93 -5.37 10.22
CA ILE A 168 -4.90 -6.19 9.47
C ILE A 168 -5.74 -5.31 8.54
N LEU A 169 -5.87 -5.74 7.29
CA LEU A 169 -6.78 -5.12 6.33
C LEU A 169 -8.12 -5.83 6.33
N ILE A 170 -9.20 -5.09 6.59
CA ILE A 170 -10.56 -5.63 6.57
C ILE A 170 -11.46 -4.84 5.63
N HIS A 171 -12.47 -5.49 5.07
CA HIS A 171 -13.48 -4.80 4.27
C HIS A 171 -14.46 -4.02 5.18
N SER A 172 -15.07 -2.95 4.66
CA SER A 172 -16.02 -2.11 5.42
C SER A 172 -17.21 -2.92 6.01
N LYS A 173 -17.69 -3.94 5.31
CA LYS A 173 -18.73 -4.84 5.81
C LYS A 173 -18.26 -5.66 7.02
N GLN A 174 -17.03 -6.15 7.00
CA GLN A 174 -16.43 -6.90 8.10
C GLN A 174 -16.24 -6.04 9.35
N LYS A 175 -15.97 -4.74 9.18
CA LYS A 175 -15.97 -3.81 10.30
C LYS A 175 -17.31 -3.82 11.06
N THR A 176 -18.42 -3.93 10.34
CA THR A 176 -19.75 -4.01 10.95
C THR A 176 -19.96 -5.37 11.63
N GLN A 177 -19.41 -6.46 11.08
CA GLN A 177 -19.47 -7.79 11.71
C GLN A 177 -18.69 -7.81 13.03
N LEU A 178 -17.46 -7.28 13.06
CA LEU A 178 -16.66 -7.16 14.28
C LEU A 178 -17.35 -6.32 15.36
N ARG A 179 -18.04 -5.23 14.98
CA ARG A 179 -18.81 -4.41 15.93
C ARG A 179 -20.01 -5.13 16.56
N LYS A 180 -20.50 -6.20 15.91
CA LYS A 180 -21.60 -7.05 16.42
C LYS A 180 -21.10 -8.25 17.19
N ASP A 181 -19.81 -8.51 17.19
CA ASP A 181 -19.21 -9.63 17.91
C ASP A 181 -19.32 -9.39 19.43
N SER A 182 -19.91 -10.36 20.13
CA SER A 182 -20.11 -10.27 21.59
C SER A 182 -18.79 -10.24 22.36
N GLU A 183 -17.76 -10.90 21.85
CA GLU A 183 -16.43 -10.88 22.47
C GLU A 183 -15.75 -9.52 22.35
N PHE A 184 -15.97 -8.83 21.23
CA PHE A 184 -15.46 -7.48 21.00
C PHE A 184 -16.24 -6.41 21.78
N LEU A 185 -17.54 -6.63 21.98
CA LEU A 185 -18.42 -5.70 22.72
C LEU A 185 -18.27 -5.79 24.26
N SER A 186 -17.57 -6.80 24.77
CA SER A 186 -17.39 -6.96 26.21
C SER A 186 -16.59 -5.78 26.79
N ALA A 187 -17.26 -4.98 27.60
CA ALA A 187 -16.66 -3.81 28.27
C ALA A 187 -15.49 -4.18 29.19
N ASP A 188 -15.50 -5.41 29.73
CA ASP A 188 -14.45 -5.92 30.60
C ASP A 188 -13.13 -6.17 29.86
N LYS A 189 -13.22 -6.45 28.54
CA LYS A 189 -12.03 -6.76 27.71
C LYS A 189 -11.43 -5.53 27.03
N PHE A 190 -12.26 -4.59 26.57
CA PHE A 190 -11.80 -3.48 25.72
C PHE A 190 -12.11 -2.07 26.27
N GLY A 191 -12.80 -1.99 27.41
CA GLY A 191 -13.17 -0.73 28.07
C GLY A 191 -14.38 -0.01 27.44
N PRO A 192 -14.98 0.93 28.18
CA PRO A 192 -16.22 1.60 27.76
C PRO A 192 -16.06 2.53 26.55
N GLY A 193 -14.85 2.97 26.25
CA GLY A 193 -14.57 3.90 25.14
C GLY A 193 -14.84 3.34 23.75
N VAL A 194 -14.64 2.04 23.54
CA VAL A 194 -14.88 1.37 22.26
C VAL A 194 -16.37 1.26 21.94
N MET A 195 -17.18 0.96 22.96
CA MET A 195 -18.64 0.90 22.79
C MET A 195 -19.24 2.29 22.46
N ALA A 196 -18.74 3.33 23.08
CA ALA A 196 -19.26 4.69 22.88
C ALA A 196 -18.87 5.30 21.54
N SER A 197 -17.62 5.13 21.10
CA SER A 197 -17.12 5.72 19.85
C SER A 197 -17.36 4.86 18.61
N GLY A 198 -17.56 3.54 18.80
CA GLY A 198 -17.62 2.57 17.69
C GLY A 198 -16.36 2.55 16.81
N ALA A 199 -15.26 3.11 17.30
CA ALA A 199 -13.97 3.08 16.64
C ALA A 199 -13.30 1.73 16.92
N ILE A 200 -12.93 1.01 15.87
CA ILE A 200 -12.10 -0.17 15.97
C ILE A 200 -10.67 0.30 15.74
N GLY A 201 -9.91 0.48 16.80
CA GLY A 201 -8.52 0.91 16.72
C GLY A 201 -7.57 -0.27 16.60
N ARG A 202 -7.52 -1.10 17.65
CA ARG A 202 -6.60 -2.23 17.76
C ARG A 202 -7.35 -3.47 18.23
N VAL A 203 -7.11 -4.62 17.60
CA VAL A 203 -7.73 -5.91 17.92
C VAL A 203 -6.64 -6.98 17.92
N ALA A 204 -6.54 -7.75 19.00
CA ALA A 204 -5.52 -8.81 19.15
C ALA A 204 -4.09 -8.35 18.80
N GLY A 205 -3.70 -7.16 19.23
CA GLY A 205 -2.39 -6.60 18.89
C GLY A 205 -2.26 -6.00 17.48
N CYS A 206 -3.27 -6.15 16.61
CA CYS A 206 -3.29 -5.63 15.25
C CYS A 206 -4.01 -4.29 15.15
N ASP A 207 -3.41 -3.32 14.46
CA ASP A 207 -4.10 -2.11 14.03
C ASP A 207 -5.07 -2.45 12.89
N VAL A 208 -6.34 -2.10 13.05
CA VAL A 208 -7.38 -2.42 12.06
C VAL A 208 -7.50 -1.32 11.02
N VAL A 209 -7.17 -1.65 9.79
CA VAL A 209 -7.28 -0.74 8.65
C VAL A 209 -8.42 -1.18 7.74
N VAL A 210 -9.37 -0.28 7.50
CA VAL A 210 -10.53 -0.56 6.65
C VAL A 210 -10.23 -0.19 5.21
N SER A 211 -10.31 -1.16 4.31
CA SER A 211 -10.13 -0.96 2.88
C SER A 211 -11.13 -1.79 2.07
N ASN A 212 -11.82 -1.15 1.13
CA ASN A 212 -12.70 -1.84 0.20
C ASN A 212 -11.95 -2.64 -0.89
N LYS A 213 -10.61 -2.62 -0.85
CA LYS A 213 -9.72 -3.32 -1.78
C LYS A 213 -9.39 -4.75 -1.35
N VAL A 214 -9.90 -5.16 -0.18
CA VAL A 214 -9.79 -6.55 0.28
C VAL A 214 -10.46 -7.47 -0.73
N LYS A 215 -9.73 -8.50 -1.17
CA LYS A 215 -10.18 -9.44 -2.18
C LYS A 215 -11.36 -10.27 -1.65
N LEU A 216 -12.41 -10.37 -2.46
CA LEU A 216 -13.58 -11.23 -2.22
C LEU A 216 -13.67 -12.25 -3.35
N VAL A 217 -13.61 -13.54 -3.02
CA VAL A 217 -13.76 -14.65 -3.97
C VAL A 217 -14.71 -15.67 -3.35
N ASP A 218 -15.71 -16.06 -4.09
CA ASP A 218 -16.70 -17.10 -3.71
C ASP A 218 -17.33 -16.89 -2.32
N GLY A 219 -17.58 -15.63 -1.95
CA GLY A 219 -18.14 -15.29 -0.64
C GLY A 219 -17.15 -15.36 0.53
N VAL A 220 -15.84 -15.44 0.25
CA VAL A 220 -14.76 -15.43 1.24
C VAL A 220 -13.91 -14.18 1.07
N TYR A 221 -13.72 -13.45 2.15
CA TYR A 221 -12.76 -12.34 2.21
C TYR A 221 -11.37 -12.86 2.55
N TYR A 222 -10.38 -12.35 1.85
CA TYR A 222 -8.96 -12.61 2.08
C TYR A 222 -8.35 -11.40 2.80
N ASN A 223 -8.24 -11.48 4.12
CA ASN A 223 -7.77 -10.37 4.95
C ASN A 223 -6.27 -10.53 5.20
N PRO A 224 -5.41 -9.69 4.62
CA PRO A 224 -3.98 -9.77 4.91
C PRO A 224 -3.66 -9.16 6.27
N ILE A 225 -2.88 -9.88 7.06
CA ILE A 225 -2.24 -9.44 8.29
C ILE A 225 -0.76 -9.22 7.97
N ILE A 226 -0.26 -8.03 8.26
CA ILE A 226 1.11 -7.61 7.96
C ILE A 226 1.82 -7.33 9.28
N LYS A 227 2.95 -7.97 9.52
CA LYS A 227 3.87 -7.62 10.59
C LYS A 227 4.75 -6.46 10.13
N LEU A 228 4.74 -5.37 10.88
CA LEU A 228 5.59 -4.22 10.63
C LEU A 228 6.93 -4.39 11.35
N ASN A 229 7.99 -3.85 10.76
CA ASN A 229 9.28 -3.79 11.44
C ASN A 229 9.16 -2.85 12.64
N ASN A 230 9.74 -3.25 13.78
CA ASN A 230 9.97 -2.35 14.89
C ASN A 230 11.23 -1.51 14.60
N ASP A 231 11.24 -0.25 15.05
CA ASP A 231 12.38 0.66 14.87
C ASP A 231 13.67 0.17 15.59
N ALA A 232 13.53 -0.83 16.47
CA ALA A 232 14.62 -1.44 17.24
C ALA A 232 15.21 -2.71 16.59
N GLU A 233 14.65 -3.18 15.47
CA GLU A 233 15.15 -4.37 14.78
C GLU A 233 16.38 -4.01 13.93
N THR A 234 17.31 -4.97 13.83
CA THR A 234 18.58 -4.82 13.12
C THR A 234 18.39 -4.49 11.63
N GLU A 235 19.38 -3.86 10.99
CA GLU A 235 19.36 -3.46 9.57
C GLU A 235 19.05 -4.61 8.60
N ASP A 236 19.24 -5.87 9.02
CA ASP A 236 19.00 -7.07 8.21
C ASP A 236 17.51 -7.50 8.16
N ASP A 237 16.62 -6.84 8.91
CA ASP A 237 15.22 -7.21 8.90
C ASP A 237 14.45 -6.61 7.72
N LEU A 238 14.24 -7.44 6.70
CA LEU A 238 13.51 -7.04 5.50
C LEU A 238 12.03 -6.76 5.80
N PRO A 239 11.46 -5.64 5.31
CA PRO A 239 10.05 -5.33 5.45
C PRO A 239 9.19 -6.36 4.72
N ALA A 240 7.92 -6.50 5.10
CA ALA A 240 6.96 -7.37 4.42
C ALA A 240 6.83 -7.03 2.93
N ILE A 241 6.66 -5.72 2.65
CA ILE A 241 6.52 -5.20 1.29
C ILE A 241 7.50 -4.05 1.09
N THR A 242 8.19 -4.07 -0.04
CA THR A 242 9.02 -2.95 -0.51
C THR A 242 8.44 -2.40 -1.81
N TYR A 243 8.28 -1.10 -1.90
CA TYR A 243 7.91 -0.41 -3.12
C TYR A 243 9.17 0.13 -3.81
N PHE A 244 9.58 -0.49 -4.91
CA PHE A 244 10.71 -0.05 -5.70
C PHE A 244 10.29 1.11 -6.59
N LEU A 245 10.75 2.31 -6.23
CA LEU A 245 10.45 3.54 -6.95
C LEU A 245 11.56 3.83 -7.95
N LYS A 246 11.22 3.88 -9.23
CA LYS A 246 12.14 4.29 -10.30
C LYS A 246 12.00 5.77 -10.65
N ARG A 247 10.78 6.26 -10.72
CA ARG A 247 10.45 7.66 -10.91
C ARG A 247 9.14 7.99 -10.21
N GLY A 248 9.15 9.03 -9.42
CA GLY A 248 7.95 9.57 -8.78
C GLY A 248 6.93 10.11 -9.79
N ASN A 249 5.88 10.71 -9.30
CA ASN A 249 4.85 11.29 -10.14
C ASN A 249 5.43 12.47 -10.95
N LEU A 250 5.39 12.36 -12.27
CA LEU A 250 5.71 13.43 -13.20
C LEU A 250 4.43 13.90 -13.86
N VAL A 251 4.16 15.19 -13.79
CA VAL A 251 3.04 15.82 -14.45
C VAL A 251 3.55 16.54 -15.69
N GLU A 252 2.94 16.21 -16.81
CA GLU A 252 3.21 16.83 -18.10
C GLU A 252 1.92 17.55 -18.56
N HIS A 253 2.08 18.78 -19.04
CA HIS A 253 1.03 19.58 -19.61
C HIS A 253 1.33 19.80 -21.09
N GLU A 254 0.37 19.53 -21.93
CA GLU A 254 0.44 19.73 -23.38
C GLU A 254 -0.80 20.50 -23.82
N ARG A 255 -0.58 21.63 -24.47
CA ARG A 255 -1.66 22.37 -25.10
C ARG A 255 -1.83 21.94 -26.56
N GLU A 256 -2.99 21.41 -26.87
CA GLU A 256 -3.38 21.08 -28.23
C GLU A 256 -4.08 22.26 -28.88
N THR A 257 -3.49 22.79 -29.95
CA THR A 257 -3.94 24.02 -30.61
C THR A 257 -5.39 23.87 -31.14
N GLY A 258 -6.29 24.74 -30.67
CA GLY A 258 -7.70 24.74 -31.10
C GLY A 258 -8.57 23.69 -30.41
N VAL A 259 -8.04 22.92 -29.45
CA VAL A 259 -8.77 21.85 -28.74
C VAL A 259 -8.83 22.12 -27.25
N GLY A 260 -7.68 22.30 -26.59
CA GLY A 260 -7.64 22.50 -25.14
C GLY A 260 -6.31 22.05 -24.48
N ASP A 261 -6.37 21.86 -23.18
CA ASP A 261 -5.25 21.50 -22.34
C ASP A 261 -5.31 20.02 -21.91
N LYS A 262 -4.22 19.31 -22.15
CA LYS A 262 -4.03 17.92 -21.75
C LYS A 262 -3.06 17.84 -20.58
N ILE A 263 -3.52 17.27 -19.47
CA ILE A 263 -2.71 17.04 -18.27
C ILE A 263 -2.52 15.55 -18.10
N VAL A 264 -1.28 15.11 -18.05
CA VAL A 264 -0.93 13.70 -17.87
C VAL A 264 -0.01 13.55 -16.67
N CYS A 265 -0.33 12.66 -15.75
CA CYS A 265 0.55 12.28 -14.67
C CYS A 265 1.02 10.85 -14.84
N THR A 266 2.32 10.62 -14.73
CA THR A 266 2.94 9.30 -14.87
C THR A 266 3.89 9.03 -13.71
N ALA A 267 3.93 7.76 -13.27
CA ALA A 267 4.86 7.25 -12.28
C ALA A 267 5.44 5.90 -12.72
N PHE A 268 6.63 5.57 -12.26
CA PHE A 268 7.28 4.27 -12.51
C PHE A 268 7.67 3.66 -11.18
N GLY A 269 7.15 2.48 -10.91
CA GLY A 269 7.46 1.71 -9.71
C GLY A 269 6.75 0.38 -9.70
N MET A 270 7.10 -0.46 -8.71
CA MET A 270 6.49 -1.76 -8.50
C MET A 270 6.57 -2.14 -7.02
N PRO A 271 5.47 -2.53 -6.38
CA PRO A 271 5.52 -3.19 -5.09
C PRO A 271 6.00 -4.63 -5.26
N ALA A 272 6.78 -5.12 -4.32
CA ALA A 272 7.25 -6.50 -4.26
C ALA A 272 7.08 -7.05 -2.85
N LEU A 273 6.70 -8.33 -2.73
CA LEU A 273 6.70 -9.05 -1.47
C LEU A 273 8.14 -9.43 -1.14
N THR A 274 8.72 -8.75 -0.16
CA THR A 274 10.13 -8.91 0.21
C THR A 274 10.31 -10.03 1.24
N ASN A 275 9.42 -10.07 2.23
CA ASN A 275 9.43 -11.09 3.27
C ASN A 275 8.06 -11.75 3.43
N GLU A 276 7.95 -13.00 2.97
CA GLU A 276 6.71 -13.77 3.02
C GLU A 276 6.32 -14.17 4.46
N ALA A 277 7.30 -14.38 5.35
CA ALA A 277 7.04 -14.74 6.74
C ALA A 277 6.30 -13.63 7.54
N LYS A 278 6.37 -12.38 7.07
CA LYS A 278 5.70 -11.23 7.69
C LYS A 278 4.28 -10.98 7.18
N VAL A 279 3.75 -11.86 6.34
CA VAL A 279 2.39 -11.71 5.78
C VAL A 279 1.61 -13.00 5.97
N VAL A 280 0.45 -12.90 6.59
CA VAL A 280 -0.52 -13.99 6.76
C VAL A 280 -1.86 -13.58 6.16
N ILE A 281 -2.49 -14.46 5.40
CA ILE A 281 -3.79 -14.24 4.79
C ILE A 281 -4.86 -14.97 5.62
N LEU A 282 -5.69 -14.20 6.32
CA LEU A 282 -6.83 -14.72 7.05
C LEU A 282 -8.06 -14.78 6.13
N LYS A 283 -8.57 -15.98 5.87
CA LYS A 283 -9.79 -16.22 5.08
C LYS A 283 -10.99 -16.22 5.98
N THR A 284 -12.01 -15.40 5.69
CA THR A 284 -13.25 -15.33 6.49
C THR A 284 -14.46 -15.21 5.59
N LYS A 285 -15.61 -15.68 6.04
CA LYS A 285 -16.86 -15.61 5.29
C LYS A 285 -17.35 -14.17 5.16
N ALA A 286 -17.93 -13.83 4.00
CA ALA A 286 -18.50 -12.53 3.68
C ALA A 286 -19.79 -12.21 4.46
#